data_fcdbe4e9e0b55f8f0be55924329cef21
#
_entry.id   fcdbe4e9e0b55f8f0be55924329cef21
#
_cell.length_a   1.000
_cell.length_b   1.000
_cell.length_c   1.000
_cell.angle_alpha   90.00
_cell.angle_beta   90.00
_cell.angle_gamma   90.00
#
_symmetry.space_group_name_H-M   'P 1'
#
loop_
_entity.id
_entity.type
_entity.pdbx_description
1 polymer ?
#
loop_
_entity_poly.entity_id
_entity_poly.type
_entity_poly.pdbx_seq_one_letter_code
_entity_poly.pdbx_strand_id
1 'polypeptide(L)'
;GGARGPAPLTLRNARTFRPFEYFVDMYGLPRYNEIDPTAFVAITFTLLFGIMFGDLGQGILVAVIGWAMWHFKQMPIGRILLPCGISSAVFGLVYGSVFGFEHVLDPMYKALFGLEEKPIEVMNSAMATNIILFAVVIGLTLIMLAMMLNIYSGFKQRNYESAVFGPNGIAGLVFYGSLVLGFGCQLLFDVHVLNLPYVLLLIVLPLVVIFFREPLGKLMAGEKDWKPEKWGEFIIQNFFEEFEILLSYVSNTMSFLRVAAFVLVHAGMMMAVFAIAELFGPLGFTIAVIIGNALVMGMEALLVSIQVMRLEFYEMFSRYYVGDGRAFQPLSVSADK
;
A
#
# COMPACT_ATOMS: atom_id res chain seq x y z
N GLY A 1 -35.84 3.95 -22.67
CA GLY A 1 -35.72 4.52 -21.35
C GLY A 1 -34.28 4.49 -20.89
N GLY A 2 -33.60 5.62 -20.98
CA GLY A 2 -32.21 5.72 -20.57
C GLY A 2 -32.04 5.58 -19.07
N ALA A 3 -31.37 4.53 -18.64
CA ALA A 3 -30.92 4.43 -17.26
C ALA A 3 -29.95 5.58 -16.96
N ARG A 4 -30.38 6.53 -16.14
CA ARG A 4 -29.51 7.60 -15.66
C ARG A 4 -28.54 7.02 -14.61
N GLY A 5 -27.28 6.82 -14.96
CA GLY A 5 -26.25 6.33 -14.04
C GLY A 5 -25.02 5.86 -14.79
N PRO A 6 -23.91 5.58 -14.05
CA PRO A 6 -22.71 5.01 -14.69
C PRO A 6 -23.01 3.66 -15.34
N ALA A 7 -22.38 3.38 -16.47
CA ALA A 7 -22.53 2.10 -17.15
C ALA A 7 -22.09 0.95 -16.23
N PRO A 8 -22.80 -0.18 -16.25
CA PRO A 8 -22.39 -1.34 -15.45
C PRO A 8 -21.06 -1.91 -15.96
N LEU A 9 -20.28 -2.47 -15.06
CA LEU A 9 -18.92 -2.92 -15.29
C LEU A 9 -18.74 -4.39 -14.92
N THR A 10 -18.01 -5.12 -15.77
CA THR A 10 -17.48 -6.45 -15.46
C THR A 10 -15.96 -6.38 -15.38
N LEU A 11 -15.40 -6.82 -14.26
CA LEU A 11 -13.96 -6.86 -14.08
C LEU A 11 -13.37 -8.05 -14.85
N ARG A 12 -12.31 -7.77 -15.62
CA ARG A 12 -11.55 -8.79 -16.34
C ARG A 12 -10.08 -8.66 -15.98
N ASN A 13 -9.57 -9.65 -15.26
CA ASN A 13 -8.19 -9.68 -14.83
C ASN A 13 -7.54 -11.02 -15.16
N ALA A 14 -6.21 -11.03 -15.21
CA ALA A 14 -5.43 -12.25 -15.31
C ALA A 14 -5.82 -13.20 -14.16
N ARG A 15 -5.77 -14.50 -14.41
CA ARG A 15 -6.15 -15.52 -13.42
C ARG A 15 -5.40 -15.35 -12.08
N THR A 16 -4.14 -14.92 -12.12
CA THR A 16 -3.33 -14.69 -10.93
C THR A 16 -3.84 -13.53 -10.07
N PHE A 17 -4.36 -12.46 -10.71
CA PHE A 17 -4.84 -11.28 -10.02
C PHE A 17 -6.33 -11.34 -9.65
N ARG A 18 -7.07 -12.22 -10.28
CA ARG A 18 -8.54 -12.33 -10.11
C ARG A 18 -9.00 -12.45 -8.65
N PRO A 19 -8.32 -13.21 -7.76
CA PRO A 19 -8.76 -13.30 -6.37
C PRO A 19 -8.77 -11.98 -5.63
N PHE A 20 -7.92 -11.02 -6.03
CA PHE A 20 -7.81 -9.71 -5.41
C PHE A 20 -8.95 -8.76 -5.79
N GLU A 21 -9.78 -9.15 -6.77
CA GLU A 21 -11.04 -8.43 -7.06
C GLU A 21 -11.96 -8.37 -5.83
N TYR A 22 -11.82 -9.29 -4.90
CA TYR A 22 -12.55 -9.29 -3.64
C TYR A 22 -12.32 -7.99 -2.84
N PHE A 23 -11.09 -7.50 -2.78
CA PHE A 23 -10.78 -6.26 -2.09
C PHE A 23 -11.31 -5.04 -2.83
N VAL A 24 -11.25 -5.05 -4.16
CA VAL A 24 -11.81 -4.00 -5.00
C VAL A 24 -13.32 -3.93 -4.83
N ASP A 25 -13.97 -5.08 -4.82
CA ASP A 25 -15.41 -5.22 -4.64
C ASP A 25 -15.84 -4.73 -3.24
N MET A 26 -15.04 -5.01 -2.21
CA MET A 26 -15.29 -4.58 -0.83
C MET A 26 -15.23 -3.04 -0.69
N TYR A 27 -14.29 -2.38 -1.36
CA TYR A 27 -14.18 -0.92 -1.37
C TYR A 27 -15.27 -0.29 -2.25
N GLY A 28 -15.43 -0.79 -3.46
CA GLY A 28 -16.37 -0.35 -4.47
C GLY A 28 -15.86 -0.66 -5.87
N LEU A 29 -16.78 -1.00 -6.77
CA LEU A 29 -16.41 -1.28 -8.15
C LEU A 29 -15.97 0.00 -8.87
N PRO A 30 -15.02 -0.08 -9.83
CA PRO A 30 -14.64 1.08 -10.62
C PRO A 30 -15.78 1.53 -11.53
N ARG A 31 -15.81 2.82 -11.85
CA ARG A 31 -16.67 3.34 -12.92
C ARG A 31 -16.25 2.74 -14.25
N TYR A 32 -17.15 2.74 -15.24
CA TYR A 32 -16.88 2.18 -16.56
C TYR A 32 -15.59 2.72 -17.20
N ASN A 33 -15.31 4.02 -17.02
CA ASN A 33 -14.13 4.69 -17.56
C ASN A 33 -12.96 4.78 -16.56
N GLU A 34 -13.12 4.25 -15.36
CA GLU A 34 -12.10 4.29 -14.32
C GLU A 34 -11.13 3.11 -14.47
N ILE A 35 -9.90 3.30 -14.00
CA ILE A 35 -8.91 2.23 -13.98
C ILE A 35 -9.35 1.14 -13.01
N ASP A 36 -9.24 -0.13 -13.43
CA ASP A 36 -9.41 -1.27 -12.54
C ASP A 36 -8.17 -1.39 -11.65
N PRO A 37 -8.30 -1.21 -10.32
CA PRO A 37 -7.16 -1.25 -9.42
C PRO A 37 -6.72 -2.66 -9.02
N THR A 38 -7.34 -3.72 -9.53
CA THR A 38 -7.11 -5.09 -9.07
C THR A 38 -5.65 -5.51 -9.17
N ALA A 39 -4.97 -5.23 -10.30
CA ALA A 39 -3.56 -5.57 -10.46
C ALA A 39 -2.67 -4.81 -9.47
N PHE A 40 -2.93 -3.53 -9.26
CA PHE A 40 -2.21 -2.72 -8.28
C PHE A 40 -2.39 -3.26 -6.86
N VAL A 41 -3.63 -3.58 -6.48
CA VAL A 41 -3.95 -4.19 -5.18
C VAL A 41 -3.26 -5.53 -5.02
N ALA A 42 -3.30 -6.38 -6.04
CA ALA A 42 -2.68 -7.70 -6.00
C ALA A 42 -1.18 -7.60 -5.69
N ILE A 43 -0.48 -6.74 -6.41
CA ILE A 43 0.98 -6.56 -6.26
C ILE A 43 1.30 -5.91 -4.92
N THR A 44 0.64 -4.81 -4.57
CA THR A 44 0.94 -4.04 -3.36
C THR A 44 0.52 -4.78 -2.10
N PHE A 45 -0.65 -5.44 -2.10
CA PHE A 45 -1.11 -6.23 -0.96
C PHE A 45 -0.13 -7.38 -0.67
N THR A 46 0.25 -8.12 -1.69
CA THR A 46 1.19 -9.24 -1.57
C THR A 46 2.55 -8.77 -1.06
N LEU A 47 3.07 -7.68 -1.62
CA LEU A 47 4.34 -7.10 -1.21
C LEU A 47 4.31 -6.61 0.25
N LEU A 48 3.31 -5.82 0.62
CA LEU A 48 3.19 -5.28 1.98
C LEU A 48 2.95 -6.39 3.01
N PHE A 49 2.12 -7.37 2.68
CA PHE A 49 1.91 -8.52 3.57
C PHE A 49 3.22 -9.25 3.85
N GLY A 50 4.00 -9.50 2.80
CA GLY A 50 5.30 -10.15 2.94
C GLY A 50 6.28 -9.36 3.77
N ILE A 51 6.35 -8.05 3.57
CA ILE A 51 7.25 -7.17 4.34
C ILE A 51 6.86 -7.16 5.83
N MET A 52 5.58 -7.03 6.13
CA MET A 52 5.07 -6.93 7.49
C MET A 52 5.06 -8.27 8.23
N PHE A 53 4.93 -9.37 7.50
CA PHE A 53 4.86 -10.73 8.04
C PHE A 53 6.01 -11.59 7.50
N GLY A 54 7.24 -11.10 7.62
CA GLY A 54 8.44 -11.75 7.05
C GLY A 54 8.95 -12.89 7.91
N ASP A 55 8.52 -14.11 7.63
CA ASP A 55 9.02 -15.35 8.27
C ASP A 55 8.97 -16.49 7.25
N LEU A 56 10.13 -17.11 6.99
CA LEU A 56 10.22 -18.17 5.99
C LEU A 56 9.34 -19.38 6.31
N GLY A 57 9.42 -19.87 7.56
CA GLY A 57 8.66 -21.05 7.96
C GLY A 57 7.17 -20.79 8.05
N GLN A 58 6.77 -19.72 8.70
CA GLN A 58 5.36 -19.34 8.81
C GLN A 58 4.79 -18.94 7.44
N GLY A 59 5.58 -18.27 6.59
CA GLY A 59 5.17 -17.90 5.24
C GLY A 59 4.90 -19.11 4.35
N ILE A 60 5.77 -20.10 4.37
CA ILE A 60 5.56 -21.37 3.65
C ILE A 60 4.30 -22.07 4.16
N LEU A 61 4.09 -22.09 5.46
CA LEU A 61 2.91 -22.72 6.07
C LEU A 61 1.62 -21.99 5.66
N VAL A 62 1.62 -20.66 5.65
CA VAL A 62 0.49 -19.86 5.16
C VAL A 62 0.21 -20.15 3.69
N ALA A 63 1.24 -20.25 2.85
CA ALA A 63 1.09 -20.59 1.44
C ALA A 63 0.48 -21.97 1.24
N VAL A 64 0.94 -22.96 2.00
CA VAL A 64 0.40 -24.34 1.95
C VAL A 64 -1.06 -24.37 2.42
N ILE A 65 -1.39 -23.68 3.49
CA ILE A 65 -2.76 -23.59 3.99
C ILE A 65 -3.66 -22.92 2.94
N GLY A 66 -3.21 -21.84 2.32
CA GLY A 66 -3.94 -21.17 1.25
C GLY A 66 -4.17 -22.06 0.05
N TRP A 67 -3.15 -22.79 -0.38
CA TRP A 67 -3.28 -23.78 -1.46
C TRP A 67 -4.28 -24.88 -1.11
N ALA A 68 -4.22 -25.44 0.11
CA ALA A 68 -5.13 -26.49 0.57
C ALA A 68 -6.57 -25.99 0.65
N MET A 69 -6.79 -24.79 1.15
CA MET A 69 -8.12 -24.18 1.20
C MET A 69 -8.74 -24.04 -0.18
N TRP A 70 -7.94 -23.63 -1.17
CA TRP A 70 -8.44 -23.53 -2.54
C TRP A 70 -8.64 -24.89 -3.20
N HIS A 71 -7.68 -25.79 -3.07
CA HIS A 71 -7.70 -27.08 -3.78
C HIS A 71 -8.78 -28.03 -3.23
N PHE A 72 -8.91 -28.12 -1.91
CA PHE A 72 -9.82 -29.07 -1.29
C PHE A 72 -11.21 -28.51 -1.02
N LYS A 73 -11.35 -27.24 -0.68
CA LYS A 73 -12.62 -26.63 -0.29
C LYS A 73 -13.09 -25.51 -1.20
N GLN A 74 -12.34 -25.18 -2.24
CA GLN A 74 -12.68 -24.14 -3.21
C GLN A 74 -12.96 -22.77 -2.55
N MET A 75 -12.29 -22.45 -1.43
CA MET A 75 -12.44 -21.17 -0.75
C MET A 75 -11.60 -20.10 -1.47
N PRO A 76 -12.22 -19.01 -1.96
CA PRO A 76 -11.48 -17.99 -2.72
C PRO A 76 -10.36 -17.32 -1.93
N ILE A 77 -10.48 -17.20 -0.61
CA ILE A 77 -9.47 -16.59 0.25
C ILE A 77 -8.14 -17.36 0.20
N GLY A 78 -8.17 -18.67 -0.08
CA GLY A 78 -6.95 -19.46 -0.23
C GLY A 78 -6.08 -19.01 -1.37
N ARG A 79 -6.66 -18.47 -2.44
CA ARG A 79 -5.92 -17.93 -3.59
C ARG A 79 -5.26 -16.59 -3.28
N ILE A 80 -5.72 -15.88 -2.26
CA ILE A 80 -5.08 -14.66 -1.74
C ILE A 80 -3.94 -15.04 -0.80
N LEU A 81 -4.17 -16.01 0.09
CA LEU A 81 -3.17 -16.46 1.06
C LEU A 81 -1.94 -17.11 0.42
N LEU A 82 -2.11 -17.80 -0.68
CA LEU A 82 -0.97 -18.45 -1.36
C LEU A 82 0.11 -17.45 -1.79
N PRO A 83 -0.17 -16.41 -2.59
CA PRO A 83 0.86 -15.42 -2.94
C PRO A 83 1.36 -14.63 -1.74
N CYS A 84 0.50 -14.31 -0.78
CA CYS A 84 0.90 -13.64 0.45
C CYS A 84 1.89 -14.47 1.27
N GLY A 85 1.65 -15.78 1.39
CA GLY A 85 2.56 -16.68 2.07
C GLY A 85 3.91 -16.82 1.35
N ILE A 86 3.91 -16.86 0.02
CA ILE A 86 5.14 -16.88 -0.78
C ILE A 86 5.95 -15.58 -0.56
N SER A 87 5.31 -14.44 -0.59
CA SER A 87 5.95 -13.15 -0.32
C SER A 87 6.53 -13.09 1.08
N SER A 88 5.78 -13.56 2.09
CA SER A 88 6.24 -13.69 3.46
C SER A 88 7.48 -14.57 3.58
N ALA A 89 7.52 -15.68 2.87
CA ALA A 89 8.68 -16.57 2.84
C ALA A 89 9.91 -15.88 2.24
N VAL A 90 9.75 -15.13 1.14
CA VAL A 90 10.83 -14.39 0.50
C VAL A 90 11.42 -13.35 1.44
N PHE A 91 10.56 -12.55 2.10
CA PHE A 91 11.04 -11.56 3.08
C PHE A 91 11.60 -12.21 4.35
N GLY A 92 11.12 -13.39 4.70
CA GLY A 92 11.70 -14.19 5.77
C GLY A 92 13.14 -14.59 5.49
N LEU A 93 13.48 -14.86 4.22
CA LEU A 93 14.88 -15.07 3.82
C LEU A 93 15.74 -13.81 4.05
N VAL A 94 15.18 -12.63 3.78
CA VAL A 94 15.89 -11.36 4.00
C VAL A 94 16.10 -11.10 5.49
N TYR A 95 15.07 -11.34 6.31
CA TYR A 95 15.16 -11.14 7.76
C TYR A 95 15.85 -12.26 8.51
N GLY A 96 16.05 -13.40 7.86
CA GLY A 96 16.64 -14.59 8.48
C GLY A 96 15.77 -15.29 9.51
N SER A 97 14.46 -15.10 9.45
CA SER A 97 13.50 -15.67 10.41
C SER A 97 12.86 -16.94 9.85
N VAL A 98 12.92 -18.04 10.64
CA VAL A 98 12.25 -19.31 10.33
C VAL A 98 11.50 -19.77 11.57
N PHE A 99 10.18 -19.69 11.57
CA PHE A 99 9.32 -19.98 12.74
C PHE A 99 9.76 -19.20 14.00
N GLY A 100 10.31 -18.01 13.81
CA GLY A 100 10.85 -17.17 14.87
C GLY A 100 12.31 -17.41 15.22
N PHE A 101 12.94 -18.47 14.73
CA PHE A 101 14.37 -18.71 14.91
C PHE A 101 15.17 -17.80 13.99
N GLU A 102 16.07 -17.01 14.55
CA GLU A 102 16.72 -15.92 13.82
C GLU A 102 18.07 -16.28 13.19
N HIS A 103 18.68 -17.40 13.58
CA HIS A 103 20.01 -17.78 13.13
C HIS A 103 20.07 -19.11 12.36
N VAL A 104 18.92 -19.71 12.05
CA VAL A 104 18.85 -21.00 11.35
C VAL A 104 19.40 -20.91 9.94
N LEU A 105 19.23 -19.76 9.28
CA LEU A 105 19.67 -19.55 7.89
C LEU A 105 21.08 -19.01 7.75
N ASP A 106 21.79 -18.70 8.83
CA ASP A 106 23.14 -18.15 8.77
C ASP A 106 24.12 -19.02 7.95
N PRO A 107 24.17 -20.37 8.10
CA PRO A 107 24.99 -21.21 7.25
C PRO A 107 24.67 -21.11 5.76
N MET A 108 23.40 -20.94 5.41
CA MET A 108 22.96 -20.76 4.02
C MET A 108 23.48 -19.44 3.44
N TYR A 109 23.40 -18.36 4.19
CA TYR A 109 23.92 -17.05 3.72
C TYR A 109 25.41 -17.10 3.46
N LYS A 110 26.16 -17.74 4.34
CA LYS A 110 27.61 -17.93 4.19
C LYS A 110 27.95 -18.78 2.98
N ALA A 111 27.22 -19.86 2.76
CA ALA A 111 27.48 -20.80 1.68
C ALA A 111 27.08 -20.26 0.30
N LEU A 112 25.92 -19.60 0.18
CA LEU A 112 25.34 -19.16 -1.09
C LEU A 112 25.69 -17.72 -1.47
N PHE A 113 25.75 -16.82 -0.50
CA PHE A 113 25.90 -15.38 -0.76
C PHE A 113 27.21 -14.81 -0.20
N GLY A 114 28.01 -15.60 0.51
CA GLY A 114 29.25 -15.14 1.13
C GLY A 114 29.05 -14.16 2.28
N LEU A 115 27.82 -14.04 2.81
CA LEU A 115 27.47 -13.20 3.94
C LEU A 115 27.65 -13.97 5.26
N GLU A 116 28.31 -13.36 6.25
CA GLU A 116 28.47 -13.99 7.56
C GLU A 116 27.17 -13.99 8.37
N GLU A 117 26.30 -12.99 8.14
CA GLU A 117 25.05 -12.80 8.82
C GLU A 117 23.91 -12.55 7.84
N LYS A 118 22.66 -12.58 8.32
CA LYS A 118 21.47 -12.25 7.53
C LYS A 118 21.53 -10.79 7.00
N PRO A 119 20.94 -10.51 5.84
CA PRO A 119 20.98 -9.18 5.23
C PRO A 119 20.39 -8.09 6.14
N ILE A 120 19.31 -8.38 6.88
CA ILE A 120 18.66 -7.44 7.79
C ILE A 120 18.41 -8.11 9.12
N GLU A 121 18.99 -7.58 10.19
CA GLU A 121 18.71 -8.03 11.54
C GLU A 121 17.70 -7.10 12.21
N VAL A 122 16.45 -7.57 12.35
CA VAL A 122 15.32 -6.76 12.80
C VAL A 122 15.48 -6.27 14.24
N MET A 123 16.08 -7.09 15.11
CA MET A 123 16.23 -6.76 16.54
C MET A 123 17.48 -5.95 16.86
N ASN A 124 18.30 -5.63 15.88
CA ASN A 124 19.44 -4.74 16.07
C ASN A 124 18.95 -3.29 16.14
N SER A 125 19.25 -2.58 17.22
CA SER A 125 18.82 -1.19 17.42
C SER A 125 19.38 -0.24 16.35
N ALA A 126 20.56 -0.49 15.81
CA ALA A 126 21.11 0.27 14.69
C ALA A 126 20.32 0.06 13.41
N MET A 127 19.76 -1.13 13.19
CA MET A 127 18.93 -1.45 12.03
C MET A 127 17.49 -0.96 12.16
N ALA A 128 17.00 -0.66 13.37
CA ALA A 128 15.64 -0.17 13.57
C ALA A 128 15.38 1.14 12.79
N THR A 129 16.32 2.06 12.81
CA THR A 129 16.25 3.29 12.03
C THR A 129 16.19 3.00 10.52
N ASN A 130 16.99 2.06 10.04
CA ASN A 130 16.99 1.64 8.63
C ASN A 130 15.67 1.00 8.23
N ILE A 131 15.05 0.22 9.10
CA ILE A 131 13.73 -0.39 8.86
C ILE A 131 12.66 0.70 8.76
N ILE A 132 12.68 1.69 9.64
CA ILE A 132 11.75 2.83 9.60
C ILE A 132 11.93 3.61 8.29
N LEU A 133 13.16 3.91 7.89
CA LEU A 133 13.45 4.60 6.64
C LEU A 133 12.99 3.79 5.42
N PHE A 134 13.21 2.49 5.43
CA PHE A 134 12.77 1.59 4.36
C PHE A 134 11.23 1.59 4.24
N ALA A 135 10.52 1.53 5.35
CA ALA A 135 9.06 1.59 5.36
C ALA A 135 8.54 2.93 4.82
N VAL A 136 9.16 4.03 5.22
CA VAL A 136 8.81 5.37 4.72
C VAL A 136 9.06 5.47 3.21
N VAL A 137 10.19 4.98 2.71
CA VAL A 137 10.52 4.98 1.28
C VAL A 137 9.51 4.16 0.49
N ILE A 138 9.12 2.99 0.97
CA ILE A 138 8.07 2.17 0.33
C ILE A 138 6.77 2.95 0.29
N GLY A 139 6.37 3.55 1.40
CA GLY A 139 5.15 4.35 1.48
C GLY A 139 5.15 5.52 0.50
N LEU A 140 6.24 6.26 0.45
CA LEU A 140 6.42 7.37 -0.49
C LEU A 140 6.33 6.90 -1.94
N THR A 141 6.97 5.79 -2.26
CA THR A 141 6.93 5.19 -3.61
C THR A 141 5.50 4.78 -3.99
N LEU A 142 4.78 4.13 -3.09
CA LEU A 142 3.41 3.69 -3.35
C LEU A 142 2.45 4.87 -3.52
N ILE A 143 2.60 5.91 -2.71
CA ILE A 143 1.80 7.14 -2.86
C ILE A 143 2.08 7.80 -4.21
N MET A 144 3.34 7.90 -4.64
CA MET A 144 3.69 8.47 -5.94
C MET A 144 3.14 7.63 -7.09
N LEU A 145 3.18 6.29 -6.99
CA LEU A 145 2.57 5.40 -7.98
C LEU A 145 1.06 5.60 -8.05
N ALA A 146 0.40 5.76 -6.91
CA ALA A 146 -1.03 6.04 -6.87
C ALA A 146 -1.36 7.39 -7.51
N MET A 147 -0.53 8.41 -7.30
CA MET A 147 -0.67 9.71 -7.98
C MET A 147 -0.50 9.59 -9.49
N MET A 148 0.48 8.79 -9.95
CA MET A 148 0.66 8.52 -11.38
C MET A 148 -0.56 7.83 -11.99
N LEU A 149 -1.16 6.89 -11.26
CA LEU A 149 -2.41 6.25 -11.69
C LEU A 149 -3.56 7.25 -11.76
N ASN A 150 -3.63 8.20 -10.83
CA ASN A 150 -4.62 9.27 -10.89
C ASN A 150 -4.42 10.18 -12.11
N ILE A 151 -3.19 10.51 -12.44
CA ILE A 151 -2.87 11.31 -13.64
C ILE A 151 -3.34 10.58 -14.90
N TYR A 152 -3.00 9.29 -15.02
CA TYR A 152 -3.44 8.48 -16.15
C TYR A 152 -4.98 8.38 -16.24
N SER A 153 -5.63 8.10 -15.12
CA SER A 153 -7.08 7.99 -15.04
C SER A 153 -7.77 9.31 -15.38
N GLY A 154 -7.25 10.42 -14.85
CA GLY A 154 -7.78 11.75 -15.13
C GLY A 154 -7.69 12.14 -16.61
N PHE A 155 -6.57 11.84 -17.26
CA PHE A 155 -6.44 12.08 -18.71
C PHE A 155 -7.38 11.17 -19.51
N LYS A 156 -7.55 9.93 -19.11
CA LYS A 156 -8.48 9.00 -19.74
C LYS A 156 -9.94 9.45 -19.63
N GLN A 157 -10.31 10.02 -18.50
CA GLN A 157 -11.65 10.54 -18.22
C GLN A 157 -11.82 12.01 -18.66
N ARG A 158 -10.77 12.64 -19.17
CA ARG A 158 -10.72 14.06 -19.54
C ARG A 158 -10.98 15.00 -18.35
N ASN A 159 -10.67 14.55 -17.13
CA ASN A 159 -10.74 15.37 -15.93
C ASN A 159 -9.38 16.04 -15.70
N TYR A 160 -9.13 17.15 -16.37
CA TYR A 160 -7.83 17.83 -16.31
C TYR A 160 -7.56 18.51 -14.97
N GLU A 161 -8.61 18.92 -14.28
CA GLU A 161 -8.45 19.47 -12.93
C GLU A 161 -7.76 18.47 -11.99
N SER A 162 -8.28 17.25 -11.93
CA SER A 162 -7.71 16.18 -11.11
C SER A 162 -6.36 15.68 -11.63
N ALA A 163 -6.22 15.57 -12.97
CA ALA A 163 -5.01 14.98 -13.57
C ALA A 163 -3.80 15.90 -13.54
N VAL A 164 -3.99 17.21 -13.68
CA VAL A 164 -2.88 18.18 -13.83
C VAL A 164 -2.75 19.09 -12.62
N PHE A 165 -3.83 19.71 -12.19
CA PHE A 165 -3.80 20.80 -11.21
C PHE A 165 -4.17 20.35 -9.80
N GLY A 166 -4.72 19.18 -9.62
CA GLY A 166 -5.18 18.68 -8.33
C GLY A 166 -4.03 18.17 -7.44
N PRO A 167 -4.33 17.92 -6.16
CA PRO A 167 -3.32 17.46 -5.20
C PRO A 167 -2.79 16.05 -5.49
N ASN A 168 -3.49 15.25 -6.28
CA ASN A 168 -3.06 13.92 -6.72
C ASN A 168 -2.70 13.90 -8.21
N GLY A 169 -2.65 15.06 -8.86
CA GLY A 169 -2.26 15.23 -10.25
C GLY A 169 -0.78 15.56 -10.41
N ILE A 170 -0.43 16.10 -11.58
CA ILE A 170 0.95 16.48 -11.91
C ILE A 170 1.48 17.50 -10.89
N ALA A 171 0.69 18.52 -10.53
CA ALA A 171 1.08 19.52 -9.55
C ALA A 171 1.38 18.91 -8.18
N GLY A 172 0.51 18.03 -7.70
CA GLY A 172 0.70 17.32 -6.45
C GLY A 172 1.90 16.39 -6.48
N LEU A 173 2.11 15.68 -7.58
CA LEU A 173 3.25 14.79 -7.76
C LEU A 173 4.57 15.56 -7.77
N VAL A 174 4.64 16.69 -8.46
CA VAL A 174 5.83 17.57 -8.48
C VAL A 174 6.13 18.09 -7.07
N PHE A 175 5.13 18.60 -6.38
CA PHE A 175 5.25 19.09 -5.01
C PHE A 175 5.78 18.02 -4.05
N TYR A 176 5.11 16.88 -4.02
CA TYR A 176 5.42 15.77 -3.12
C TYR A 176 6.78 15.16 -3.44
N GLY A 177 7.03 14.89 -4.72
CA GLY A 177 8.30 14.35 -5.17
C GLY A 177 9.48 15.28 -4.92
N SER A 178 9.27 16.58 -5.09
CA SER A 178 10.32 17.59 -4.84
C SER A 178 10.66 17.70 -3.35
N LEU A 179 9.65 17.65 -2.48
CA LEU A 179 9.90 17.61 -1.03
C LEU A 179 10.67 16.36 -0.63
N VAL A 180 10.26 15.20 -1.16
CA VAL A 180 10.91 13.92 -0.87
C VAL A 180 12.36 13.93 -1.32
N LEU A 181 12.62 14.35 -2.57
CA LEU A 181 13.99 14.43 -3.11
C LEU A 181 14.83 15.44 -2.36
N GLY A 182 14.29 16.62 -2.07
CA GLY A 182 15.03 17.68 -1.38
C GLY A 182 15.45 17.27 0.03
N PHE A 183 14.50 16.81 0.83
CA PHE A 183 14.79 16.36 2.20
C PHE A 183 15.57 15.05 2.22
N GLY A 184 15.27 14.12 1.30
CA GLY A 184 15.98 12.86 1.20
C GLY A 184 17.45 13.07 0.85
N CYS A 185 17.76 13.90 -0.12
CA CYS A 185 19.14 14.22 -0.49
C CYS A 185 19.88 14.90 0.67
N GLN A 186 19.23 15.84 1.36
CA GLN A 186 19.84 16.54 2.48
C GLN A 186 20.11 15.62 3.67
N LEU A 187 19.17 14.73 4.01
CA LEU A 187 19.30 13.87 5.18
C LEU A 187 20.19 12.63 4.93
N LEU A 188 20.12 12.04 3.74
CA LEU A 188 20.82 10.78 3.44
C LEU A 188 22.17 10.98 2.79
N PHE A 189 22.32 12.01 1.95
CA PHE A 189 23.54 12.22 1.14
C PHE A 189 24.26 13.54 1.44
N ASP A 190 23.76 14.33 2.40
CA ASP A 190 24.27 15.68 2.73
C ASP A 190 24.38 16.61 1.52
N VAL A 191 23.56 16.43 0.51
CA VAL A 191 23.49 17.29 -0.67
C VAL A 191 22.41 18.35 -0.45
N HIS A 192 22.80 19.61 -0.47
CA HIS A 192 21.87 20.74 -0.31
C HIS A 192 21.21 21.06 -1.66
N VAL A 193 20.08 20.39 -1.95
CA VAL A 193 19.27 20.65 -3.13
C VAL A 193 18.24 21.75 -2.87
N LEU A 194 17.87 21.97 -1.59
CA LEU A 194 16.88 22.97 -1.19
C LEU A 194 17.46 24.38 -1.22
N ASN A 195 17.63 24.93 -2.41
CA ASN A 195 17.99 26.33 -2.61
C ASN A 195 16.77 27.16 -3.01
N LEU A 196 16.92 28.48 -3.06
CA LEU A 196 15.80 29.37 -3.34
C LEU A 196 15.11 29.09 -4.69
N PRO A 197 15.82 28.91 -5.84
CA PRO A 197 15.15 28.55 -7.09
C PRO A 197 14.41 27.22 -7.03
N TYR A 198 14.96 26.21 -6.39
CA TYR A 198 14.33 24.90 -6.23
C TYR A 198 13.02 25.02 -5.44
N VAL A 199 13.05 25.69 -4.30
CA VAL A 199 11.88 25.89 -3.43
C VAL A 199 10.80 26.68 -4.18
N LEU A 200 11.15 27.77 -4.86
CA LEU A 200 10.17 28.59 -5.57
C LEU A 200 9.52 27.85 -6.74
N LEU A 201 10.30 27.14 -7.55
CA LEU A 201 9.79 26.50 -8.77
C LEU A 201 9.10 25.15 -8.51
N LEU A 202 9.62 24.35 -7.57
CA LEU A 202 9.19 22.98 -7.40
C LEU A 202 8.32 22.75 -6.16
N ILE A 203 8.28 23.69 -5.24
CA ILE A 203 7.48 23.59 -4.03
C ILE A 203 6.37 24.64 -4.00
N VAL A 204 6.72 25.92 -4.11
CA VAL A 204 5.76 27.02 -4.01
C VAL A 204 4.85 27.09 -5.23
N LEU A 205 5.40 26.97 -6.43
CA LEU A 205 4.60 27.03 -7.66
C LEU A 205 3.54 25.91 -7.74
N PRO A 206 3.87 24.63 -7.46
CA PRO A 206 2.84 23.61 -7.39
C PRO A 206 1.74 23.88 -6.36
N LEU A 207 2.07 24.44 -5.20
CA LEU A 207 1.08 24.83 -4.19
C LEU A 207 0.12 25.90 -4.73
N VAL A 208 0.63 26.90 -5.43
CA VAL A 208 -0.17 27.95 -6.06
C VAL A 208 -1.08 27.33 -7.14
N VAL A 209 -0.56 26.43 -7.95
CA VAL A 209 -1.34 25.71 -8.97
C VAL A 209 -2.46 24.92 -8.34
N ILE A 210 -2.20 24.22 -7.25
CA ILE A 210 -3.23 23.45 -6.52
C ILE A 210 -4.29 24.39 -5.94
N PHE A 211 -3.90 25.55 -5.42
CA PHE A 211 -4.83 26.55 -4.91
C PHE A 211 -5.83 27.00 -5.98
N PHE A 212 -5.34 27.24 -7.21
CA PHE A 212 -6.16 27.66 -8.34
C PHE A 212 -6.57 26.51 -9.26
N ARG A 213 -6.58 25.28 -8.78
CA ARG A 213 -6.86 24.08 -9.60
C ARG A 213 -8.18 24.14 -10.34
N GLU A 214 -9.22 24.65 -9.71
CA GLU A 214 -10.56 24.69 -10.28
C GLU A 214 -10.65 25.66 -11.48
N PRO A 215 -10.25 26.95 -11.36
CA PRO A 215 -10.21 27.82 -12.51
C PRO A 215 -9.29 27.34 -13.64
N LEU A 216 -8.11 26.82 -13.28
CA LEU A 216 -7.14 26.34 -14.27
C LEU A 216 -7.65 25.09 -15.01
N GLY A 217 -8.36 24.21 -14.32
CA GLY A 217 -8.99 23.04 -14.95
C GLY A 217 -10.06 23.44 -15.94
N LYS A 218 -10.87 24.43 -15.62
CA LYS A 218 -11.89 24.98 -16.52
C LYS A 218 -11.28 25.64 -17.75
N LEU A 219 -10.19 26.39 -17.56
CA LEU A 219 -9.45 26.99 -18.68
C LEU A 219 -8.89 25.92 -19.63
N MET A 220 -8.30 24.87 -19.09
CA MET A 220 -7.73 23.79 -19.89
C MET A 220 -8.80 22.99 -20.65
N ALA A 221 -9.99 22.88 -20.06
CA ALA A 221 -11.15 22.24 -20.71
C ALA A 221 -11.81 23.12 -21.78
N GLY A 222 -11.39 24.39 -21.92
CA GLY A 222 -11.92 25.32 -22.89
C GLY A 222 -13.20 26.02 -22.47
N GLU A 223 -13.54 25.98 -21.19
CA GLU A 223 -14.71 26.68 -20.65
C GLU A 223 -14.45 28.19 -20.56
N LYS A 224 -15.47 28.99 -20.92
CA LYS A 224 -15.37 30.47 -20.88
C LYS A 224 -15.56 31.01 -19.48
N ASP A 225 -16.36 30.36 -18.64
CA ASP A 225 -16.66 30.77 -17.26
C ASP A 225 -15.69 30.13 -16.26
N TRP A 226 -14.39 30.38 -16.47
CA TRP A 226 -13.37 29.85 -15.56
C TRP A 226 -13.20 30.66 -14.27
N LYS A 227 -13.69 31.90 -14.24
CA LYS A 227 -13.56 32.76 -13.06
C LYS A 227 -14.53 32.35 -11.94
N PRO A 228 -14.09 32.33 -10.67
CA PRO A 228 -15.01 32.13 -9.55
C PRO A 228 -16.03 33.28 -9.46
N GLU A 229 -17.22 32.96 -9.02
CA GLU A 229 -18.29 33.98 -8.86
C GLU A 229 -17.93 35.00 -7.78
N LYS A 230 -17.35 34.53 -6.68
CA LYS A 230 -16.90 35.39 -5.55
C LYS A 230 -15.47 35.04 -5.18
N TRP A 231 -14.56 35.94 -5.45
CA TRP A 231 -13.14 35.72 -5.14
C TRP A 231 -12.87 35.62 -3.64
N GLY A 232 -13.58 36.36 -2.80
CA GLY A 232 -13.39 36.29 -1.35
C GLY A 232 -13.71 34.94 -0.76
N GLU A 233 -14.84 34.35 -1.14
CA GLU A 233 -15.23 33.00 -0.71
C GLU A 233 -14.29 31.94 -1.30
N PHE A 234 -13.89 32.10 -2.54
CA PHE A 234 -12.94 31.20 -3.22
C PHE A 234 -11.61 31.16 -2.46
N ILE A 235 -11.04 32.30 -2.12
CA ILE A 235 -9.74 32.37 -1.43
C ILE A 235 -9.83 31.71 -0.05
N ILE A 236 -10.86 32.01 0.74
CA ILE A 236 -11.05 31.44 2.07
C ILE A 236 -11.22 29.93 2.00
N GLN A 237 -12.10 29.45 1.12
CA GLN A 237 -12.37 28.02 0.96
C GLN A 237 -11.12 27.27 0.54
N ASN A 238 -10.40 27.75 -0.47
CA ASN A 238 -9.20 27.07 -0.96
C ASN A 238 -8.03 27.15 0.00
N PHE A 239 -7.94 28.17 0.83
CA PHE A 239 -6.95 28.25 1.90
C PHE A 239 -7.11 27.07 2.88
N PHE A 240 -8.33 26.84 3.35
CA PHE A 240 -8.62 25.72 4.25
C PHE A 240 -8.46 24.37 3.57
N GLU A 241 -8.89 24.24 2.33
CA GLU A 241 -8.72 23.00 1.56
C GLU A 241 -7.24 22.67 1.34
N GLU A 242 -6.41 23.66 1.05
CA GLU A 242 -4.97 23.45 0.88
C GLU A 242 -4.30 23.05 2.18
N PHE A 243 -4.72 23.62 3.30
CA PHE A 243 -4.27 23.18 4.63
C PHE A 243 -4.62 21.72 4.90
N GLU A 244 -5.86 21.31 4.58
CA GLU A 244 -6.29 19.91 4.67
C GLU A 244 -5.45 18.99 3.77
N ILE A 245 -5.16 19.43 2.55
CA ILE A 245 -4.34 18.66 1.60
C ILE A 245 -2.94 18.42 2.17
N LEU A 246 -2.30 19.44 2.72
CA LEU A 246 -0.99 19.30 3.34
C LEU A 246 -1.02 18.36 4.54
N LEU A 247 -2.02 18.48 5.41
CA LEU A 247 -2.22 17.56 6.52
C LEU A 247 -2.43 16.13 6.05
N SER A 248 -3.19 15.94 4.97
CA SER A 248 -3.43 14.64 4.37
C SER A 248 -2.13 13.99 3.85
N TYR A 249 -1.27 14.75 3.20
CA TYR A 249 0.04 14.25 2.74
C TYR A 249 0.89 13.77 3.91
N VAL A 250 0.98 14.55 4.98
CA VAL A 250 1.75 14.19 6.17
C VAL A 250 1.15 12.95 6.84
N SER A 251 -0.16 12.96 7.06
CA SER A 251 -0.87 11.86 7.72
C SER A 251 -0.72 10.54 6.96
N ASN A 252 -0.91 10.55 5.64
CA ASN A 252 -0.81 9.34 4.83
C ASN A 252 0.62 8.82 4.77
N THR A 253 1.60 9.70 4.70
CA THR A 253 3.01 9.31 4.74
C THR A 253 3.36 8.66 6.07
N MET A 254 2.90 9.24 7.18
CA MET A 254 3.15 8.68 8.51
C MET A 254 2.40 7.37 8.76
N SER A 255 1.28 7.13 8.10
CA SER A 255 0.55 5.86 8.20
C SER A 255 1.39 4.66 7.75
N PHE A 256 2.33 4.85 6.84
CA PHE A 256 3.23 3.78 6.40
C PHE A 256 4.27 3.38 7.47
N LEU A 257 4.41 4.14 8.54
CA LEU A 257 5.23 3.72 9.69
C LEU A 257 4.70 2.44 10.35
N ARG A 258 3.43 2.09 10.13
CA ARG A 258 2.86 0.82 10.57
C ARG A 258 3.58 -0.37 9.95
N VAL A 259 4.08 -0.24 8.73
CA VAL A 259 4.86 -1.30 8.08
C VAL A 259 6.09 -1.62 8.92
N ALA A 260 6.85 -0.60 9.32
CA ALA A 260 8.01 -0.78 10.19
C ALA A 260 7.62 -1.35 11.55
N ALA A 261 6.52 -0.86 12.13
CA ALA A 261 6.03 -1.34 13.43
C ALA A 261 5.72 -2.83 13.38
N PHE A 262 5.04 -3.31 12.34
CA PHE A 262 4.70 -4.73 12.22
C PHE A 262 5.90 -5.62 11.92
N VAL A 263 6.90 -5.12 11.20
CA VAL A 263 8.17 -5.84 11.04
C VAL A 263 8.82 -6.10 12.41
N LEU A 264 8.84 -5.07 13.26
CA LEU A 264 9.41 -5.18 14.62
C LEU A 264 8.53 -5.99 15.55
N VAL A 265 7.21 -5.90 15.43
CA VAL A 265 6.24 -6.63 16.27
C VAL A 265 6.39 -8.14 16.09
N HIS A 266 6.54 -8.62 14.86
CA HIS A 266 6.72 -10.04 14.60
C HIS A 266 7.95 -10.59 15.35
N ALA A 267 9.08 -9.92 15.20
CA ALA A 267 10.31 -10.30 15.90
C ALA A 267 10.14 -10.25 17.43
N GLY A 268 9.50 -9.19 17.95
CA GLY A 268 9.24 -9.03 19.38
C GLY A 268 8.30 -10.09 19.95
N MET A 269 7.25 -10.45 19.22
CA MET A 269 6.29 -11.50 19.62
C MET A 269 6.98 -12.87 19.67
N MET A 270 7.82 -13.18 18.70
CA MET A 270 8.57 -14.43 18.70
C MET A 270 9.60 -14.48 19.82
N MET A 271 10.26 -13.38 20.14
CA MET A 271 11.13 -13.31 21.33
C MET A 271 10.36 -13.60 22.60
N ALA A 272 9.16 -13.06 22.76
CA ALA A 272 8.31 -13.33 23.92
C ALA A 272 7.90 -14.80 23.99
N VAL A 273 7.57 -15.42 22.87
CA VAL A 273 7.25 -16.86 22.80
C VAL A 273 8.43 -17.70 23.27
N PHE A 274 9.63 -17.41 22.78
CA PHE A 274 10.83 -18.15 23.19
C PHE A 274 11.18 -17.93 24.67
N ALA A 275 11.03 -16.71 25.16
CA ALA A 275 11.27 -16.40 26.57
C ALA A 275 10.35 -17.18 27.51
N ILE A 276 9.05 -17.28 27.14
CA ILE A 276 8.08 -18.07 27.88
C ILE A 276 8.39 -19.58 27.76
N ALA A 277 8.75 -20.03 26.55
CA ALA A 277 9.05 -21.44 26.29
C ALA A 277 10.23 -21.97 27.12
N GLU A 278 11.25 -21.15 27.33
CA GLU A 278 12.44 -21.51 28.15
C GLU A 278 12.10 -21.85 29.58
N LEU A 279 10.96 -21.36 30.12
CA LEU A 279 10.54 -21.63 31.50
C LEU A 279 10.02 -23.06 31.70
N PHE A 280 9.70 -23.81 30.62
CA PHE A 280 9.02 -25.10 30.69
C PHE A 280 9.94 -26.32 30.54
N GLY A 281 11.25 -26.13 30.38
CA GLY A 281 12.20 -27.22 30.17
C GLY A 281 12.19 -27.74 28.72
N PRO A 282 13.04 -28.76 28.35
CA PRO A 282 13.25 -29.11 26.95
C PRO A 282 12.01 -29.61 26.22
N LEU A 283 11.19 -30.45 26.85
CA LEU A 283 9.96 -30.95 26.23
C LEU A 283 8.88 -29.86 26.17
N GLY A 284 8.71 -29.14 27.28
CA GLY A 284 7.79 -28.01 27.35
C GLY A 284 8.19 -26.87 26.41
N PHE A 285 9.47 -26.64 26.16
CA PHE A 285 9.96 -25.69 25.18
C PHE A 285 9.45 -26.00 23.77
N THR A 286 9.60 -27.25 23.34
CA THR A 286 9.14 -27.64 21.99
C THR A 286 7.64 -27.43 21.83
N ILE A 287 6.85 -27.86 22.80
CA ILE A 287 5.38 -27.72 22.78
C ILE A 287 5.00 -26.23 22.80
N ALA A 288 5.63 -25.43 23.67
CA ALA A 288 5.36 -24.01 23.79
C ALA A 288 5.71 -23.25 22.50
N VAL A 289 6.81 -23.60 21.84
CA VAL A 289 7.21 -22.99 20.56
C VAL A 289 6.20 -23.32 19.46
N ILE A 290 5.74 -24.56 19.37
CA ILE A 290 4.73 -24.97 18.36
C ILE A 290 3.43 -24.20 18.58
N ILE A 291 2.92 -24.17 19.80
CA ILE A 291 1.69 -23.44 20.13
C ILE A 291 1.86 -21.94 19.89
N GLY A 292 2.97 -21.38 20.32
CA GLY A 292 3.28 -19.96 20.13
C GLY A 292 3.37 -19.56 18.66
N ASN A 293 4.02 -20.37 17.82
CA ASN A 293 4.06 -20.15 16.39
C ASN A 293 2.67 -20.19 15.76
N ALA A 294 1.83 -21.14 16.15
CA ALA A 294 0.47 -21.25 15.64
C ALA A 294 -0.36 -20.01 16.02
N LEU A 295 -0.29 -19.56 17.27
CA LEU A 295 -1.02 -18.38 17.74
C LEU A 295 -0.53 -17.10 17.07
N VAL A 296 0.78 -16.90 17.00
CA VAL A 296 1.39 -15.72 16.37
C VAL A 296 1.05 -15.69 14.89
N MET A 297 1.19 -16.81 14.19
CA MET A 297 0.88 -16.92 12.77
C MET A 297 -0.58 -16.55 12.48
N GLY A 298 -1.52 -17.12 13.21
CA GLY A 298 -2.95 -16.86 13.01
C GLY A 298 -3.32 -15.41 13.33
N MET A 299 -2.85 -14.90 14.45
CA MET A 299 -3.14 -13.54 14.89
C MET A 299 -2.50 -12.50 13.98
N GLU A 300 -1.22 -12.65 13.65
CA GLU A 300 -0.53 -11.70 12.76
C GLU A 300 -1.04 -11.77 11.33
N ALA A 301 -1.33 -12.93 10.78
CA ALA A 301 -1.91 -13.04 9.45
C ALA A 301 -3.20 -12.24 9.33
N LEU A 302 -4.05 -12.30 10.36
CA LEU A 302 -5.29 -11.52 10.41
C LEU A 302 -4.99 -10.02 10.57
N LEU A 303 -4.18 -9.64 11.55
CA LEU A 303 -3.88 -8.23 11.84
C LEU A 303 -3.14 -7.56 10.68
N VAL A 304 -2.15 -8.21 10.10
CA VAL A 304 -1.40 -7.69 8.96
C VAL A 304 -2.31 -7.53 7.75
N SER A 305 -3.19 -8.49 7.47
CA SER A 305 -4.16 -8.38 6.38
C SER A 305 -5.07 -7.18 6.56
N ILE A 306 -5.57 -6.95 7.77
CA ILE A 306 -6.42 -5.79 8.08
C ILE A 306 -5.64 -4.48 7.88
N GLN A 307 -4.40 -4.41 8.35
CA GLN A 307 -3.58 -3.21 8.23
C GLN A 307 -3.21 -2.92 6.77
N VAL A 308 -2.89 -3.94 5.98
CA VAL A 308 -2.59 -3.77 4.55
C VAL A 308 -3.84 -3.30 3.80
N MET A 309 -5.02 -3.88 4.07
CA MET A 309 -6.28 -3.41 3.49
C MET A 309 -6.54 -1.95 3.83
N ARG A 310 -6.27 -1.55 5.06
CA ARG A 310 -6.43 -0.16 5.50
C ARG A 310 -5.49 0.78 4.74
N LEU A 311 -4.24 0.39 4.53
CA LEU A 311 -3.31 1.16 3.71
C LEU A 311 -3.78 1.27 2.26
N GLU A 312 -4.29 0.17 1.68
CA GLU A 312 -4.83 0.18 0.32
C GLU A 312 -6.02 1.12 0.19
N PHE A 313 -6.98 1.04 1.11
CA PHE A 313 -8.24 1.79 1.00
C PHE A 313 -8.07 3.28 1.33
N TYR A 314 -7.32 3.61 2.37
CA TYR A 314 -7.26 4.98 2.87
C TYR A 314 -6.09 5.79 2.31
N GLU A 315 -4.93 5.18 2.13
CA GLU A 315 -3.75 5.89 1.65
C GLU A 315 -3.57 5.82 0.14
N MET A 316 -3.92 4.69 -0.50
CA MET A 316 -3.69 4.50 -1.93
C MET A 316 -4.92 4.78 -2.79
N PHE A 317 -6.05 4.14 -2.51
CA PHE A 317 -7.26 4.34 -3.31
C PHE A 317 -7.80 5.77 -3.23
N SER A 318 -7.66 6.44 -2.10
CA SER A 318 -8.05 7.84 -1.95
C SER A 318 -7.35 8.78 -2.94
N ARG A 319 -6.22 8.36 -3.52
CA ARG A 319 -5.45 9.16 -4.47
C ARG A 319 -5.99 9.12 -5.89
N TYR A 320 -6.53 7.99 -6.33
CA TYR A 320 -6.90 7.81 -7.73
C TYR A 320 -8.20 7.08 -7.99
N TYR A 321 -8.86 6.56 -6.97
CA TYR A 321 -9.96 5.61 -7.13
C TYR A 321 -11.19 6.08 -6.37
N VAL A 322 -12.32 6.20 -7.07
CA VAL A 322 -13.61 6.63 -6.49
C VAL A 322 -14.44 5.42 -6.04
N GLY A 323 -14.54 4.39 -6.86
CA GLY A 323 -15.18 3.14 -6.49
C GLY A 323 -16.71 3.20 -6.40
N ASP A 324 -17.36 3.99 -7.24
CA ASP A 324 -18.83 4.13 -7.26
C ASP A 324 -19.50 3.47 -8.48
N GLY A 325 -18.80 2.52 -9.10
CA GLY A 325 -19.33 1.76 -10.24
C GLY A 325 -20.39 0.74 -9.87
N ARG A 326 -21.08 0.21 -10.88
CA ARG A 326 -22.10 -0.84 -10.77
C ARG A 326 -21.60 -2.13 -11.38
N ALA A 327 -21.94 -3.27 -10.73
CA ALA A 327 -21.71 -4.59 -11.30
C ALA A 327 -22.63 -4.84 -12.50
N PHE A 328 -22.08 -5.47 -13.54
CA PHE A 328 -22.88 -5.97 -14.65
C PHE A 328 -23.65 -7.21 -14.23
N GLN A 329 -24.97 -7.16 -14.38
CA GLN A 329 -25.86 -8.29 -14.13
C GLN A 329 -26.55 -8.68 -15.43
N PRO A 330 -26.15 -9.80 -16.06
CA PRO A 330 -26.85 -10.26 -17.24
C PRO A 330 -28.29 -10.66 -16.88
N LEU A 331 -29.23 -10.32 -17.78
CA LEU A 331 -30.63 -10.75 -17.65
C LEU A 331 -30.70 -12.27 -17.75
N SER A 332 -31.01 -12.93 -16.65
CA SER A 332 -31.38 -14.31 -16.66
C SER A 332 -32.90 -14.42 -16.76
N VAL A 333 -33.40 -14.95 -17.86
CA VAL A 333 -34.80 -15.31 -17.97
C VAL A 333 -34.96 -16.63 -17.20
N SER A 334 -35.47 -16.54 -15.98
CA SER A 334 -35.95 -17.75 -15.31
C SER A 334 -37.17 -18.23 -16.08
N ALA A 335 -37.01 -19.34 -16.77
CA ALA A 335 -38.17 -20.07 -17.28
C ALA A 335 -38.86 -20.69 -16.07
N ASP A 336 -39.81 -19.97 -15.51
CA ASP A 336 -40.77 -20.55 -14.60
C ASP A 336 -41.61 -21.58 -15.38
N LYS A 337 -41.36 -22.84 -15.12
CA LYS A 337 -42.25 -23.91 -15.48
C LYS A 337 -43.18 -24.19 -14.31
#